data_1f241a90a3657b7244ac1aa8cae5760d
#
_entry.id   1f241a90a3657b7244ac1aa8cae5760d
#
_cell.length_a   1.000
_cell.length_b   1.000
_cell.length_c   1.000
_cell.angle_alpha   90.00
_cell.angle_beta   90.00
_cell.angle_gamma   90.00
#
_symmetry.space_group_name_H-M   'P 1'
#
loop_
_entity.id
_entity.type
_entity.pdbx_description
1 polymer ?
#
loop_
_entity_poly.entity_id
_entity_poly.type
_entity_poly.pdbx_seq_one_letter_code
_entity_poly.pdbx_strand_id
1 'polypeptide(L)'
;MDRKTTLLTAALALLISPTLASTDEPVSLQVIMQGLRDNLVEIADGLLTDDLSLVERGATGVANHPRIPPEQVALVASELGEEMAAFKQFDMRVHDLAVEIGAAARAGDKAAAIERFQDMIGGCFGCHVAYKDRVAAVLRVPDQP
;
A
#
# COMPACT_ATOMS: atom_id res chain seq x y z
N MET A 1 39.39 6.21 68.31
CA MET A 1 39.45 5.35 67.11
C MET A 1 38.01 5.10 66.67
N ASP A 2 37.44 6.03 65.88
CA ASP A 2 36.05 6.01 65.46
C ASP A 2 35.97 5.55 63.99
N ARG A 3 35.39 4.38 63.79
CA ARG A 3 35.06 3.85 62.43
C ARG A 3 33.70 4.40 61.99
N LYS A 4 33.70 5.39 61.12
CA LYS A 4 32.51 5.86 60.44
C LYS A 4 32.18 4.87 59.30
N THR A 5 31.09 4.13 59.48
CA THR A 5 30.52 3.24 58.47
C THR A 5 29.63 4.06 57.50
N THR A 6 30.09 4.24 56.28
CA THR A 6 29.30 4.92 55.23
C THR A 6 28.43 3.89 54.51
N LEU A 7 27.13 4.01 54.70
CA LEU A 7 26.14 3.21 53.96
C LEU A 7 25.92 3.81 52.58
N LEU A 8 26.33 3.07 51.55
CA LEU A 8 26.03 3.38 50.14
C LEU A 8 24.64 2.86 49.79
N THR A 9 23.69 3.75 49.63
CA THR A 9 22.37 3.44 49.10
C THR A 9 22.42 3.42 47.56
N ALA A 10 22.38 2.24 46.97
CA ALA A 10 22.27 2.08 45.50
C ALA A 10 20.81 2.30 45.12
N ALA A 11 20.51 3.40 44.40
CA ALA A 11 19.22 3.65 43.80
C ALA A 11 19.16 2.89 42.45
N LEU A 12 18.31 1.84 42.42
CA LEU A 12 17.99 1.07 41.20
C LEU A 12 16.96 1.88 40.38
N ALA A 13 17.42 2.60 39.35
CA ALA A 13 16.56 3.29 38.40
C ALA A 13 15.95 2.26 37.44
N LEU A 14 14.64 1.98 37.59
CA LEU A 14 13.87 1.23 36.59
C LEU A 14 13.73 2.08 35.34
N LEU A 15 14.44 1.70 34.25
CA LEU A 15 14.25 2.24 32.91
C LEU A 15 12.95 1.65 32.33
N ILE A 16 11.85 2.37 32.45
CA ILE A 16 10.60 2.06 31.74
C ILE A 16 10.80 2.53 30.30
N SER A 17 11.15 1.60 29.40
CA SER A 17 11.16 1.86 27.96
C SER A 17 9.70 1.98 27.49
N PRO A 18 9.30 3.09 26.86
CA PRO A 18 7.98 3.16 26.23
C PRO A 18 7.96 2.19 25.06
N THR A 19 7.17 1.14 25.15
CA THR A 19 6.83 0.29 24.02
C THR A 19 6.00 1.15 23.06
N LEU A 20 6.60 1.57 21.94
CA LEU A 20 5.86 2.15 20.82
C LEU A 20 4.98 1.03 20.26
N ALA A 21 3.73 0.98 20.71
CA ALA A 21 2.71 0.21 20.05
C ALA A 21 2.54 0.82 18.65
N SER A 22 2.98 0.11 17.61
CA SER A 22 2.60 0.42 16.24
C SER A 22 1.08 0.27 16.19
N THR A 23 0.36 1.37 16.19
CA THR A 23 -1.06 1.37 15.88
C THR A 23 -1.15 1.10 14.39
N ASP A 24 -1.43 -0.16 14.06
CA ASP A 24 -1.76 -0.61 12.70
C ASP A 24 -3.18 -0.07 12.40
N GLU A 25 -3.31 1.26 12.32
CA GLU A 25 -4.58 1.89 11.92
C GLU A 25 -4.88 1.49 10.47
N PRO A 26 -6.10 1.01 10.20
CA PRO A 26 -6.45 0.61 8.85
C PRO A 26 -6.35 1.81 7.90
N VAL A 27 -5.52 1.65 6.87
CA VAL A 27 -5.22 2.70 5.89
C VAL A 27 -6.40 2.83 4.93
N SER A 28 -6.99 4.02 4.78
CA SER A 28 -8.15 4.24 3.91
C SER A 28 -7.86 3.91 2.44
N LEU A 29 -8.90 3.54 1.67
CA LEU A 29 -8.77 3.29 0.23
C LEU A 29 -8.13 4.48 -0.51
N GLN A 30 -8.42 5.71 -0.09
CA GLN A 30 -7.81 6.90 -0.70
C GLN A 30 -6.29 6.92 -0.51
N VAL A 31 -5.79 6.59 0.67
CA VAL A 31 -4.35 6.52 0.96
C VAL A 31 -3.72 5.34 0.22
N ILE A 32 -4.41 4.21 0.12
CA ILE A 32 -3.97 3.07 -0.70
C ILE A 32 -3.78 3.51 -2.17
N MET A 33 -4.76 4.22 -2.75
CA MET A 33 -4.68 4.72 -4.13
C MET A 33 -3.53 5.72 -4.33
N GLN A 34 -3.20 6.53 -3.33
CA GLN A 34 -2.02 7.40 -3.37
C GLN A 34 -0.72 6.58 -3.41
N GLY A 35 -0.61 5.57 -2.56
CA GLY A 35 0.54 4.65 -2.56
C GLY A 35 0.69 3.89 -3.87
N LEU A 36 -0.41 3.41 -4.45
CA LEU A 36 -0.40 2.75 -5.76
C LEU A 36 0.09 3.69 -6.87
N ARG A 37 -0.36 4.96 -6.86
CA ARG A 37 0.15 5.97 -7.79
C ARG A 37 1.66 6.18 -7.64
N ASP A 38 2.17 6.28 -6.42
CA ASP A 38 3.58 6.50 -6.18
C ASP A 38 4.42 5.31 -6.67
N ASN A 39 3.94 4.08 -6.44
CA ASN A 39 4.56 2.86 -6.97
C ASN A 39 4.52 2.81 -8.51
N LEU A 40 3.43 3.27 -9.15
CA LEU A 40 3.36 3.38 -10.61
C LEU A 40 4.41 4.34 -11.17
N VAL A 41 4.61 5.48 -10.52
CA VAL A 41 5.65 6.45 -10.89
C VAL A 41 7.03 5.82 -10.75
N GLU A 42 7.27 5.04 -9.69
CA GLU A 42 8.54 4.33 -9.50
C GLU A 42 8.80 3.31 -10.62
N ILE A 43 7.78 2.52 -11.02
CA ILE A 43 7.92 1.59 -12.16
C ILE A 43 8.24 2.36 -13.44
N ALA A 44 7.51 3.44 -13.73
CA ALA A 44 7.71 4.23 -14.94
C ALA A 44 9.12 4.84 -14.99
N ASP A 45 9.59 5.41 -13.87
CA ASP A 45 10.94 5.97 -13.76
C ASP A 45 12.01 4.89 -13.99
N GLY A 46 11.86 3.73 -13.36
CA GLY A 46 12.77 2.60 -13.55
C GLY A 46 12.84 2.11 -15.00
N LEU A 47 11.70 2.04 -15.70
CA LEU A 47 11.65 1.66 -17.12
C LEU A 47 12.32 2.71 -18.03
N LEU A 48 12.17 4.00 -17.70
CA LEU A 48 12.76 5.10 -18.48
C LEU A 48 14.27 5.25 -18.25
N THR A 49 14.75 4.90 -17.06
CA THR A 49 16.16 5.04 -16.66
C THR A 49 16.96 3.74 -16.76
N ASP A 50 16.34 2.65 -17.25
CA ASP A 50 16.94 1.31 -17.31
C ASP A 50 17.31 0.71 -15.93
N ASP A 51 16.65 1.18 -14.85
CA ASP A 51 16.82 0.66 -13.50
C ASP A 51 15.74 -0.39 -13.18
N LEU A 52 16.04 -1.66 -13.51
CA LEU A 52 15.10 -2.77 -13.24
C LEU A 52 14.93 -3.06 -11.74
N SER A 53 15.84 -2.61 -10.88
CA SER A 53 15.65 -2.72 -9.43
C SER A 53 14.57 -1.77 -8.92
N LEU A 54 14.47 -0.60 -9.52
CA LEU A 54 13.40 0.37 -9.27
C LEU A 54 12.06 -0.17 -9.76
N VAL A 55 12.05 -0.78 -10.96
CA VAL A 55 10.85 -1.44 -11.51
C VAL A 55 10.33 -2.54 -10.56
N GLU A 56 11.24 -3.41 -10.07
CA GLU A 56 10.87 -4.48 -9.13
C GLU A 56 10.28 -3.94 -7.82
N ARG A 57 10.88 -2.88 -7.25
CA ARG A 57 10.37 -2.28 -6.01
C ARG A 57 8.98 -1.70 -6.18
N GLY A 58 8.77 -0.88 -7.22
CA GLY A 58 7.47 -0.31 -7.51
C GLY A 58 6.40 -1.37 -7.78
N ALA A 59 6.72 -2.40 -8.56
CA ALA A 59 5.82 -3.53 -8.83
C ALA A 59 5.48 -4.30 -7.55
N THR A 60 6.47 -4.54 -6.68
CA THR A 60 6.26 -5.16 -5.37
C THR A 60 5.34 -4.30 -4.49
N GLY A 61 5.50 -2.98 -4.53
CA GLY A 61 4.66 -2.04 -3.79
C GLY A 61 3.20 -2.07 -4.28
N VAL A 62 2.97 -2.21 -5.60
CA VAL A 62 1.62 -2.40 -6.15
C VAL A 62 1.03 -3.74 -5.70
N ALA A 63 1.77 -4.85 -5.82
CA ALA A 63 1.27 -6.18 -5.48
C ALA A 63 0.98 -6.33 -3.97
N ASN A 64 1.74 -5.67 -3.09
CA ASN A 64 1.64 -5.80 -1.64
C ASN A 64 0.97 -4.60 -0.95
N HIS A 65 0.12 -3.87 -1.66
CA HIS A 65 -0.60 -2.76 -1.04
C HIS A 65 -1.44 -3.22 0.18
N PRO A 66 -1.69 -2.34 1.17
CA PRO A 66 -2.52 -2.67 2.32
C PRO A 66 -3.93 -3.11 1.92
N ARG A 67 -4.56 -3.92 2.76
CA ARG A 67 -5.97 -4.30 2.54
C ARG A 67 -6.89 -3.11 2.78
N ILE A 68 -7.93 -3.00 1.95
CA ILE A 68 -9.00 -2.03 2.16
C ILE A 68 -9.72 -2.36 3.48
N PRO A 69 -9.97 -1.37 4.36
CA PRO A 69 -10.69 -1.56 5.61
C PRO A 69 -12.05 -2.23 5.37
N PRO A 70 -12.45 -3.23 6.19
CA PRO A 70 -13.70 -3.97 6.00
C PRO A 70 -14.94 -3.08 5.92
N GLU A 71 -14.99 -2.00 6.70
CA GLU A 71 -16.09 -1.04 6.70
C GLU A 71 -16.18 -0.29 5.36
N GLN A 72 -15.06 0.06 4.74
CA GLN A 72 -15.04 0.67 3.41
C GLN A 72 -15.43 -0.33 2.33
N VAL A 73 -14.98 -1.59 2.45
CA VAL A 73 -15.43 -2.68 1.55
C VAL A 73 -16.93 -2.84 1.61
N ALA A 74 -17.55 -2.78 2.80
CA ALA A 74 -19.00 -2.91 2.97
C ALA A 74 -19.75 -1.76 2.29
N LEU A 75 -19.28 -0.51 2.42
CA LEU A 75 -19.87 0.66 1.76
C LEU A 75 -19.80 0.55 0.23
N VAL A 76 -18.63 0.18 -0.30
CA VAL A 76 -18.41 -0.03 -1.73
C VAL A 76 -19.30 -1.16 -2.25
N ALA A 77 -19.40 -2.28 -1.53
CA ALA A 77 -20.22 -3.41 -1.92
C ALA A 77 -21.74 -3.05 -1.93
N SER A 78 -22.18 -2.22 -0.96
CA SER A 78 -23.56 -1.72 -0.92
C SER A 78 -23.88 -0.82 -2.12
N GLU A 79 -22.92 0.03 -2.53
CA GLU A 79 -23.08 0.92 -3.69
C GLU A 79 -23.06 0.16 -5.01
N LEU A 80 -22.13 -0.77 -5.18
CA LEU A 80 -21.90 -1.44 -6.47
C LEU A 80 -22.85 -2.64 -6.68
N GLY A 81 -23.38 -3.25 -5.64
CA GLY A 81 -24.27 -4.39 -5.75
C GLY A 81 -23.67 -5.53 -6.58
N GLU A 82 -24.35 -5.92 -7.66
CA GLU A 82 -23.92 -6.99 -8.57
C GLU A 82 -22.59 -6.66 -9.29
N GLU A 83 -22.27 -5.38 -9.48
CA GLU A 83 -21.03 -4.94 -10.12
C GLU A 83 -19.78 -5.16 -9.24
N MET A 84 -19.95 -5.46 -7.94
CA MET A 84 -18.81 -5.69 -7.02
C MET A 84 -17.88 -6.81 -7.51
N ALA A 85 -18.41 -7.81 -8.22
CA ALA A 85 -17.58 -8.88 -8.80
C ALA A 85 -16.65 -8.34 -9.90
N ALA A 86 -17.16 -7.48 -10.79
CA ALA A 86 -16.37 -6.84 -11.84
C ALA A 86 -15.36 -5.84 -11.26
N PHE A 87 -15.73 -5.08 -10.22
CA PHE A 87 -14.80 -4.20 -9.50
C PHE A 87 -13.61 -4.97 -8.94
N LYS A 88 -13.84 -6.11 -8.28
CA LYS A 88 -12.76 -6.97 -7.75
C LYS A 88 -11.88 -7.57 -8.86
N GLN A 89 -12.42 -7.84 -10.04
CA GLN A 89 -11.63 -8.35 -11.17
C GLN A 89 -10.58 -7.32 -11.64
N PHE A 90 -10.87 -6.03 -11.59
CA PHE A 90 -9.87 -5.00 -11.88
C PHE A 90 -8.72 -5.02 -10.87
N ASP A 91 -9.04 -5.12 -9.59
CA ASP A 91 -8.05 -5.19 -8.51
C ASP A 91 -7.13 -6.42 -8.68
N MET A 92 -7.73 -7.60 -8.85
CA MET A 92 -6.99 -8.85 -9.07
C MET A 92 -6.09 -8.78 -10.32
N ARG A 93 -6.61 -8.21 -11.43
CA ARG A 93 -5.82 -8.07 -12.66
C ARG A 93 -4.61 -7.16 -12.47
N VAL A 94 -4.78 -6.03 -11.79
CA VAL A 94 -3.67 -5.11 -11.49
C VAL A 94 -2.63 -5.78 -10.60
N HIS A 95 -3.08 -6.51 -9.57
CA HIS A 95 -2.21 -7.30 -8.70
C HIS A 95 -1.38 -8.33 -9.48
N ASP A 96 -2.03 -9.15 -10.31
CA ASP A 96 -1.36 -10.21 -11.07
C ASP A 96 -0.33 -9.64 -12.05
N LEU A 97 -0.69 -8.57 -12.75
CA LEU A 97 0.23 -7.86 -13.66
C LEU A 97 1.42 -7.25 -12.90
N ALA A 98 1.21 -6.72 -11.71
CA ALA A 98 2.30 -6.21 -10.87
C ALA A 98 3.28 -7.33 -10.46
N VAL A 99 2.78 -8.52 -10.11
CA VAL A 99 3.61 -9.70 -9.84
C VAL A 99 4.43 -10.09 -11.07
N GLU A 100 3.82 -10.08 -12.26
CA GLU A 100 4.50 -10.38 -13.54
C GLU A 100 5.56 -9.34 -13.88
N ILE A 101 5.30 -8.04 -13.67
CA ILE A 101 6.28 -6.95 -13.85
C ILE A 101 7.51 -7.19 -12.96
N GLY A 102 7.29 -7.47 -11.67
CA GLY A 102 8.36 -7.75 -10.73
C GLY A 102 9.19 -8.99 -11.13
N ALA A 103 8.54 -10.04 -11.63
CA ALA A 103 9.21 -11.23 -12.13
C ALA A 103 10.06 -10.94 -13.38
N ALA A 104 9.54 -10.18 -14.34
CA ALA A 104 10.25 -9.76 -15.53
C ALA A 104 11.47 -8.88 -15.19
N ALA A 105 11.31 -7.94 -14.26
CA ALA A 105 12.40 -7.09 -13.79
C ALA A 105 13.55 -7.91 -13.17
N ARG A 106 13.23 -8.88 -12.30
CA ARG A 106 14.23 -9.81 -11.72
C ARG A 106 14.95 -10.66 -12.77
N ALA A 107 14.24 -11.03 -13.83
CA ALA A 107 14.81 -11.80 -14.93
C ALA A 107 15.65 -10.95 -15.91
N GLY A 108 15.68 -9.63 -15.77
CA GLY A 108 16.33 -8.72 -16.70
C GLY A 108 15.53 -8.53 -18.01
N ASP A 109 14.27 -8.99 -18.06
CA ASP A 109 13.42 -8.88 -19.25
C ASP A 109 12.65 -7.55 -19.25
N LYS A 110 13.32 -6.49 -19.68
CA LYS A 110 12.73 -5.17 -19.80
C LYS A 110 11.54 -5.12 -20.74
N ALA A 111 11.59 -5.89 -21.85
CA ALA A 111 10.52 -5.87 -22.85
C ALA A 111 9.22 -6.44 -22.26
N ALA A 112 9.29 -7.57 -21.57
CA ALA A 112 8.15 -8.13 -20.84
C ALA A 112 7.64 -7.17 -19.75
N ALA A 113 8.54 -6.54 -18.97
CA ALA A 113 8.15 -5.58 -17.97
C ALA A 113 7.35 -4.39 -18.54
N ILE A 114 7.78 -3.85 -19.69
CA ILE A 114 7.08 -2.76 -20.40
C ILE A 114 5.70 -3.21 -20.86
N GLU A 115 5.58 -4.39 -21.50
CA GLU A 115 4.30 -4.91 -21.96
C GLU A 115 3.29 -5.06 -20.82
N ARG A 116 3.72 -5.69 -19.71
CA ARG A 116 2.87 -5.88 -18.53
C ARG A 116 2.51 -4.56 -17.84
N PHE A 117 3.42 -3.59 -17.82
CA PHE A 117 3.15 -2.26 -17.27
C PHE A 117 2.07 -1.53 -18.08
N GLN A 118 2.10 -1.60 -19.40
CA GLN A 118 1.07 -1.02 -20.27
C GLN A 118 -0.31 -1.64 -19.99
N ASP A 119 -0.38 -2.97 -19.87
CA ASP A 119 -1.60 -3.69 -19.53
C ASP A 119 -2.13 -3.30 -18.14
N MET A 120 -1.25 -3.15 -17.15
CA MET A 120 -1.60 -2.76 -15.79
C MET A 120 -2.19 -1.35 -15.74
N ILE A 121 -1.60 -0.39 -16.45
CA ILE A 121 -2.14 0.97 -16.60
C ILE A 121 -3.54 0.94 -17.19
N GLY A 122 -3.78 0.08 -18.21
CA GLY A 122 -5.11 -0.14 -18.78
C GLY A 122 -6.12 -0.62 -17.74
N GLY A 123 -5.72 -1.52 -16.84
CA GLY A 123 -6.53 -1.99 -15.71
C GLY A 123 -6.87 -0.87 -14.72
N CYS A 124 -5.89 -0.06 -14.34
CA CYS A 124 -6.09 1.09 -13.46
C CYS A 124 -7.10 2.10 -14.03
N PHE A 125 -6.92 2.51 -15.28
CA PHE A 125 -7.83 3.45 -15.93
C PHE A 125 -9.23 2.85 -16.17
N GLY A 126 -9.32 1.58 -16.53
CA GLY A 126 -10.61 0.90 -16.71
C GLY A 126 -11.45 0.93 -15.43
N CYS A 127 -10.86 0.59 -14.29
CA CYS A 127 -11.50 0.67 -12.98
C CYS A 127 -11.89 2.11 -12.64
N HIS A 128 -11.01 3.08 -12.84
CA HIS A 128 -11.28 4.47 -12.51
C HIS A 128 -12.41 5.06 -13.39
N VAL A 129 -12.46 4.75 -14.67
CA VAL A 129 -13.54 5.20 -15.55
C VAL A 129 -14.89 4.63 -15.13
N ALA A 130 -14.91 3.35 -14.72
CA ALA A 130 -16.16 2.68 -14.38
C ALA A 130 -16.67 3.03 -12.96
N TYR A 131 -15.80 3.18 -11.97
CA TYR A 131 -16.18 3.12 -10.55
C TYR A 131 -15.71 4.27 -9.68
N LYS A 132 -14.65 5.02 -10.05
CA LYS A 132 -13.99 5.99 -9.18
C LYS A 132 -14.95 6.98 -8.53
N ASP A 133 -15.85 7.60 -9.32
CA ASP A 133 -16.70 8.68 -8.81
C ASP A 133 -17.76 8.14 -7.83
N ARG A 134 -18.33 6.98 -8.12
CA ARG A 134 -19.31 6.28 -7.26
C ARG A 134 -18.65 5.84 -5.96
N VAL A 135 -17.52 5.19 -6.04
CA VAL A 135 -16.75 4.73 -4.86
C VAL A 135 -16.30 5.91 -4.00
N ALA A 136 -15.78 6.98 -4.62
CA ALA A 136 -15.37 8.17 -3.89
C ALA A 136 -16.57 8.86 -3.21
N ALA A 137 -17.76 8.82 -3.80
CA ALA A 137 -18.95 9.43 -3.21
C ALA A 137 -19.36 8.77 -1.90
N VAL A 138 -19.33 7.41 -1.84
CA VAL A 138 -19.75 6.66 -0.63
C VAL A 138 -18.68 6.62 0.46
N LEU A 139 -17.42 6.88 0.10
CA LEU A 139 -16.30 6.91 1.04
C LEU A 139 -15.96 8.31 1.57
N ARG A 140 -16.64 9.36 1.09
CA ARG A 140 -16.50 10.70 1.67
C ARG A 140 -17.04 10.68 3.10
N VAL A 141 -16.18 10.98 4.07
CA VAL A 141 -16.66 11.34 5.40
C VAL A 141 -17.39 12.67 5.24
N PRO A 142 -18.68 12.80 5.65
CA PRO A 142 -19.34 14.09 5.70
C PRO A 142 -18.47 15.00 6.56
N ASP A 143 -18.25 16.26 6.11
CA ASP A 143 -17.57 17.26 6.92
C ASP A 143 -18.23 17.27 8.29
N GLN A 144 -17.46 16.92 9.32
CA GLN A 144 -17.95 17.03 10.69
C GLN A 144 -18.14 18.53 10.96
N PRO A 145 -19.30 18.94 11.52
CA PRO A 145 -19.58 20.33 11.81
C PRO A 145 -18.64 20.92 12.87
#